data_c513c03d0797c3d628dc5fe56436f360
#
_entry.id   c513c03d0797c3d628dc5fe56436f360
#
_cell.length_a   1.000
_cell.length_b   1.000
_cell.length_c   1.000
_cell.angle_alpha   90.00
_cell.angle_beta   90.00
_cell.angle_gamma   90.00
#
_symmetry.space_group_name_H-M   'P 1'
#
loop_
_entity.id
_entity.type
_entity.pdbx_description
1 polymer ?
#
loop_
_entity_poly.entity_id
_entity_poly.type
_entity_poly.pdbx_seq_one_letter_code
_entity_poly.pdbx_strand_id
1 'polypeptide(L)'
;MKKLLFLCLVFALLALAGGCGGERADEAHGAQLVYATKDYEEINVLVDEHAEIGQLLFDGLMRRDENDAIVPALAESVEYDPETYTYVFHLREGVHWHDGKPLRAADVKFTIEAIKNPLVDSLHAPNFEEVREITEVDDRTVRIRLSAPNAAFLDYMMQPILPAHLLAGQDLTTTDFFRRPVGTGPFRMESWEAGKEIVLVKNEDYYRGAPKIDRFVVKIMADDAAEAKALADGSADLARLSPRAAAPFEGRDGYRCYAMKTANYSSILINCAHPYWQRNRDLLPAIAYAVDRAAVINDALLGHGIPAYSPLQRSSFNNPNVEHYDYNPAKAQEILEAAGCRKGSDGYYTRGGEEVGFILTVKNDKYSRIDIANVVAAQMRAVGIHCTVETPAKVDWDGQMAYLSGVGNEIDPDAHTYKVFSTNGRGNDGHYSNPRVDEYLLAARRATDTAERMRLYGLFQEEVTKDLPYIYICYIDFIYVTNARVHGITPNRMLGYRGIGFFWNVNEWTVE
;
A
#
# COMPACT_ATOMS: atom_id res chain seq x y z
N MET A 1 -42.16 2.65 -71.47
CA MET A 1 -40.96 3.47 -71.19
C MET A 1 -40.88 4.03 -69.77
N LYS A 2 -41.95 4.24 -69.00
CA LYS A 2 -41.92 4.78 -67.61
C LYS A 2 -41.52 3.75 -66.51
N LYS A 3 -41.59 2.44 -66.75
CA LYS A 3 -41.23 1.38 -65.80
C LYS A 3 -39.75 0.99 -65.84
N LEU A 4 -38.98 1.31 -66.87
CA LEU A 4 -37.58 0.98 -67.01
C LEU A 4 -36.72 2.04 -66.35
N LEU A 5 -37.20 3.30 -66.25
CA LEU A 5 -36.45 4.39 -65.56
C LEU A 5 -36.46 4.27 -64.03
N PHE A 6 -37.51 3.59 -63.47
CA PHE A 6 -37.57 3.41 -61.98
C PHE A 6 -36.67 2.31 -61.49
N LEU A 7 -36.32 1.34 -62.31
CA LEU A 7 -35.42 0.23 -61.92
C LEU A 7 -33.92 0.67 -61.90
N CYS A 8 -33.57 1.60 -62.80
CA CYS A 8 -32.19 2.15 -62.82
C CYS A 8 -31.91 3.12 -61.65
N LEU A 9 -32.95 3.82 -61.13
CA LEU A 9 -32.80 4.73 -60.02
C LEU A 9 -32.68 3.97 -58.68
N VAL A 10 -33.29 2.79 -58.54
CA VAL A 10 -33.19 1.95 -57.33
C VAL A 10 -31.83 1.25 -57.27
N PHE A 11 -31.25 0.86 -58.42
CA PHE A 11 -29.89 0.30 -58.45
C PHE A 11 -28.78 1.34 -58.21
N ALA A 12 -29.00 2.60 -58.58
CA ALA A 12 -28.07 3.69 -58.30
C ALA A 12 -28.07 4.12 -56.82
N LEU A 13 -29.21 3.96 -56.10
CA LEU A 13 -29.34 4.21 -54.68
C LEU A 13 -28.79 3.06 -53.79
N LEU A 14 -28.74 1.83 -54.28
CA LEU A 14 -28.13 0.69 -53.58
C LEU A 14 -26.59 0.62 -53.74
N ALA A 15 -26.04 1.28 -54.75
CA ALA A 15 -24.58 1.38 -54.94
C ALA A 15 -23.93 2.51 -54.10
N LEU A 16 -24.74 3.43 -53.52
CA LEU A 16 -24.26 4.49 -52.60
C LEU A 16 -24.42 4.15 -51.12
N ALA A 17 -25.04 3.02 -50.77
CA ALA A 17 -25.17 2.54 -49.38
C ALA A 17 -24.14 1.48 -49.01
N GLY A 18 -23.21 1.12 -49.89
CA GLY A 18 -22.18 0.11 -49.70
C GLY A 18 -20.77 0.65 -49.49
N GLY A 19 -20.64 1.89 -49.05
CA GLY A 19 -19.32 2.52 -48.91
C GLY A 19 -19.17 3.47 -47.74
N CYS A 20 -19.55 3.03 -46.54
CA CYS A 20 -19.13 3.66 -45.28
C CYS A 20 -18.97 2.55 -44.25
N GLY A 21 -18.07 1.62 -44.52
CA GLY A 21 -17.25 1.02 -43.48
C GLY A 21 -16.30 2.13 -43.05
N GLY A 22 -16.72 2.92 -42.07
CA GLY A 22 -15.82 3.81 -41.38
C GLY A 22 -14.82 2.92 -40.71
N GLU A 23 -13.65 2.72 -41.31
CA GLU A 23 -12.41 2.64 -40.58
C GLU A 23 -12.48 3.84 -39.66
N ARG A 24 -12.72 3.62 -38.35
CA ARG A 24 -12.27 4.58 -37.35
C ARG A 24 -10.82 4.74 -37.68
N ALA A 25 -10.43 5.90 -38.17
CA ALA A 25 -9.07 6.32 -38.15
C ALA A 25 -8.65 6.06 -36.72
N ASP A 26 -7.76 5.09 -36.49
CA ASP A 26 -6.90 5.07 -35.34
C ASP A 26 -6.21 6.44 -35.42
N GLU A 27 -6.76 7.41 -34.68
CA GLU A 27 -5.98 8.57 -34.33
C GLU A 27 -4.72 7.94 -33.74
N ALA A 28 -3.59 8.23 -34.34
CA ALA A 28 -2.30 7.76 -33.88
C ALA A 28 -2.11 8.34 -32.47
N HIS A 29 -2.74 7.69 -31.48
CA HIS A 29 -2.47 7.95 -30.09
C HIS A 29 -1.00 7.60 -29.91
N GLY A 30 -0.22 8.56 -29.46
CA GLY A 30 1.20 8.36 -29.14
C GLY A 30 1.40 7.15 -28.20
N ALA A 31 2.58 6.97 -27.67
CA ALA A 31 2.89 5.82 -26.80
C ALA A 31 1.88 5.69 -25.64
N GLN A 32 1.13 4.58 -25.59
CA GLN A 32 0.11 4.30 -24.58
C GLN A 32 0.50 3.10 -23.75
N LEU A 33 0.34 3.19 -22.42
CA LEU A 33 0.44 2.09 -21.47
C LEU A 33 -0.92 1.83 -20.84
N VAL A 34 -1.35 0.56 -20.84
CA VAL A 34 -2.60 0.12 -20.19
C VAL A 34 -2.26 -0.71 -18.96
N TYR A 35 -2.62 -0.20 -17.78
CA TYR A 35 -2.49 -0.87 -16.48
C TYR A 35 -3.83 -1.46 -16.06
N ALA A 36 -3.92 -2.78 -16.00
CA ALA A 36 -5.09 -3.49 -15.49
C ALA A 36 -5.03 -3.58 -13.96
N THR A 37 -6.05 -3.09 -13.26
CA THR A 37 -6.14 -3.13 -11.80
C THR A 37 -7.60 -2.99 -11.34
N LYS A 38 -7.83 -3.10 -10.03
CA LYS A 38 -9.13 -2.89 -9.39
C LYS A 38 -9.57 -1.43 -9.42
N ASP A 39 -10.87 -1.20 -9.23
CA ASP A 39 -11.43 0.16 -9.18
C ASP A 39 -10.95 0.93 -7.94
N TYR A 40 -10.92 2.23 -8.09
CA TYR A 40 -10.71 3.20 -7.02
C TYR A 40 -12.03 3.93 -6.75
N GLU A 41 -12.39 4.10 -5.48
CA GLU A 41 -13.55 4.91 -5.13
C GLU A 41 -13.26 6.39 -5.36
N GLU A 42 -12.06 6.83 -4.95
CA GLU A 42 -11.50 8.17 -5.12
C GLU A 42 -9.97 8.13 -5.04
N ILE A 43 -9.29 9.19 -5.46
CA ILE A 43 -7.83 9.34 -5.29
C ILE A 43 -7.59 10.42 -4.25
N ASN A 44 -8.00 10.13 -3.00
CA ASN A 44 -7.91 11.07 -1.88
C ASN A 44 -6.66 10.82 -1.06
N VAL A 45 -5.60 11.53 -1.37
CA VAL A 45 -4.28 11.39 -0.73
C VAL A 45 -4.24 11.83 0.74
N LEU A 46 -5.32 12.37 1.29
CA LEU A 46 -5.43 12.71 2.71
C LEU A 46 -5.87 11.52 3.58
N VAL A 47 -6.68 10.61 3.01
CA VAL A 47 -7.31 9.52 3.76
C VAL A 47 -7.03 8.14 3.17
N ASP A 48 -6.58 8.05 1.91
CA ASP A 48 -6.31 6.79 1.23
C ASP A 48 -4.80 6.53 1.09
N GLU A 49 -4.31 5.53 1.82
CA GLU A 49 -2.95 5.02 1.69
C GLU A 49 -2.82 4.03 0.50
N HIS A 50 -3.87 3.85 -0.30
CA HIS A 50 -3.99 2.70 -1.21
C HIS A 50 -3.75 3.04 -2.67
N ALA A 51 -3.80 4.31 -3.02
CA ALA A 51 -3.75 4.74 -4.41
C ALA A 51 -2.30 4.86 -4.90
N GLU A 52 -1.69 3.73 -5.32
CA GLU A 52 -0.40 3.78 -6.02
C GLU A 52 -0.46 4.71 -7.26
N ILE A 53 -1.64 4.83 -7.87
CA ILE A 53 -1.93 5.79 -8.95
C ILE A 53 -1.74 7.26 -8.50
N GLY A 54 -1.82 7.55 -7.21
CA GLY A 54 -1.55 8.89 -6.67
C GLY A 54 -0.15 9.39 -7.05
N GLN A 55 0.84 8.50 -7.18
CA GLN A 55 2.20 8.82 -7.59
C GLN A 55 2.31 9.29 -9.06
N LEU A 56 1.29 9.00 -9.87
CA LEU A 56 1.21 9.49 -11.25
C LEU A 56 0.71 10.93 -11.33
N LEU A 57 -0.03 11.37 -10.30
CA LEU A 57 -0.76 12.63 -10.29
C LEU A 57 -0.14 13.70 -9.38
N PHE A 58 0.52 13.27 -8.31
CA PHE A 58 0.99 14.16 -7.26
C PHE A 58 2.45 13.90 -6.89
N ASP A 59 3.12 14.95 -6.40
CA ASP A 59 4.43 14.87 -5.77
C ASP A 59 4.38 15.46 -4.35
N GLY A 60 5.35 15.04 -3.50
CA GLY A 60 5.63 15.63 -2.20
C GLY A 60 6.78 16.63 -2.27
N LEU A 61 7.11 17.26 -1.13
CA LEU A 61 8.32 18.11 -1.04
C LEU A 61 9.59 17.30 -1.19
N MET A 62 9.58 16.07 -0.67
CA MET A 62 10.69 15.12 -0.73
C MET A 62 10.24 13.88 -1.51
N ARG A 63 11.21 13.08 -1.96
CA ARG A 63 11.02 11.77 -2.61
C ARG A 63 12.18 10.85 -2.29
N ARG A 64 12.09 9.59 -2.69
CA ARG A 64 13.23 8.68 -2.67
C ARG A 64 13.84 8.55 -4.07
N ASP A 65 15.17 8.49 -4.11
CA ASP A 65 15.93 8.21 -5.34
C ASP A 65 16.05 6.71 -5.64
N GLU A 66 16.90 6.36 -6.58
CA GLU A 66 17.17 4.96 -6.97
C GLU A 66 17.84 4.12 -5.87
N ASN A 67 18.46 4.76 -4.89
CA ASN A 67 19.14 4.12 -3.74
C ASN A 67 18.27 4.14 -2.46
N ASP A 68 17.00 4.53 -2.58
CA ASP A 68 16.06 4.74 -1.48
C ASP A 68 16.48 5.85 -0.50
N ALA A 69 17.40 6.73 -0.87
CA ALA A 69 17.75 7.92 -0.12
C ALA A 69 16.68 9.01 -0.28
N ILE A 70 16.40 9.73 0.83
CA ILE A 70 15.48 10.87 0.79
C ILE A 70 16.18 12.06 0.13
N VAL A 71 15.58 12.56 -0.94
CA VAL A 71 16.08 13.69 -1.72
C VAL A 71 14.99 14.70 -1.99
N PRO A 72 15.33 15.98 -2.24
CA PRO A 72 14.36 17.00 -2.63
C PRO A 72 13.56 16.63 -3.90
N ALA A 73 12.28 17.00 -3.93
CA ALA A 73 11.35 16.83 -5.06
C ALA A 73 10.73 18.19 -5.44
N LEU A 74 9.52 18.52 -4.95
CA LEU A 74 8.95 19.86 -5.11
C LEU A 74 9.76 20.92 -4.36
N ALA A 75 10.42 20.53 -3.26
CA ALA A 75 11.50 21.35 -2.71
C ALA A 75 12.74 21.28 -3.61
N GLU A 76 13.45 22.36 -3.77
CA GLU A 76 14.79 22.44 -4.34
C GLU A 76 15.85 22.10 -3.29
N SER A 77 15.62 22.59 -2.06
CA SER A 77 16.48 22.34 -0.90
C SER A 77 15.69 22.37 0.41
N VAL A 78 16.29 21.81 1.45
CA VAL A 78 15.79 21.87 2.82
C VAL A 78 16.94 22.16 3.77
N GLU A 79 16.70 23.05 4.72
CA GLU A 79 17.59 23.37 5.84
C GLU A 79 16.95 22.89 7.13
N TYR A 80 17.76 22.44 8.09
CA TYR A 80 17.30 22.02 9.41
C TYR A 80 18.11 22.67 10.51
N ASP A 81 17.42 23.32 11.43
CA ASP A 81 17.99 23.84 12.69
C ASP A 81 17.64 22.88 13.84
N PRO A 82 18.63 22.14 14.37
CA PRO A 82 18.40 21.21 15.46
C PRO A 82 18.16 21.88 16.84
N GLU A 83 18.50 23.15 17.00
CA GLU A 83 18.26 23.87 18.28
C GLU A 83 16.79 24.27 18.44
N THR A 84 16.14 24.58 17.34
CA THR A 84 14.73 25.02 17.32
C THR A 84 13.78 24.00 16.71
N TYR A 85 14.31 22.87 16.21
CA TYR A 85 13.57 21.84 15.47
C TYR A 85 12.83 22.41 14.25
N THR A 86 13.49 23.33 13.53
CA THR A 86 12.91 24.08 12.44
C THR A 86 13.45 23.63 11.10
N TYR A 87 12.56 23.26 10.20
CA TYR A 87 12.86 22.99 8.80
C TYR A 87 12.48 24.21 7.95
N VAL A 88 13.34 24.55 6.98
CA VAL A 88 13.04 25.57 5.96
C VAL A 88 13.14 24.91 4.59
N PHE A 89 12.01 24.80 3.90
CA PHE A 89 11.94 24.26 2.56
C PHE A 89 11.90 25.39 1.54
N HIS A 90 12.79 25.35 0.56
CA HIS A 90 12.78 26.22 -0.59
C HIS A 90 12.15 25.49 -1.77
N LEU A 91 11.02 25.97 -2.27
CA LEU A 91 10.31 25.33 -3.37
C LEU A 91 11.02 25.59 -4.69
N ARG A 92 11.01 24.57 -5.53
CA ARG A 92 11.61 24.62 -6.87
C ARG A 92 10.92 25.68 -7.73
N GLU A 93 11.70 26.42 -8.49
CA GLU A 93 11.19 27.38 -9.45
C GLU A 93 10.59 26.67 -10.68
N GLY A 94 9.53 27.26 -11.26
CA GLY A 94 8.92 26.78 -12.50
C GLY A 94 8.05 25.53 -12.35
N VAL A 95 7.75 25.09 -11.13
CA VAL A 95 6.78 24.00 -10.91
C VAL A 95 5.36 24.54 -10.99
N HIS A 96 4.55 23.89 -11.82
CA HIS A 96 3.15 24.26 -12.02
C HIS A 96 2.23 23.08 -11.71
N TRP A 97 1.05 23.40 -11.22
CA TRP A 97 -0.08 22.48 -11.15
C TRP A 97 -0.56 22.12 -12.57
N HIS A 98 -1.25 21.01 -12.72
CA HIS A 98 -1.79 20.57 -14.02
C HIS A 98 -2.75 21.58 -14.69
N ASP A 99 -3.26 22.55 -13.94
CA ASP A 99 -4.08 23.67 -14.43
C ASP A 99 -3.24 24.92 -14.79
N GLY A 100 -1.92 24.82 -14.73
CA GLY A 100 -0.98 25.88 -15.09
C GLY A 100 -0.72 26.93 -13.99
N LYS A 101 -1.30 26.78 -12.80
CA LYS A 101 -0.99 27.69 -11.67
C LYS A 101 0.36 27.32 -11.05
N PRO A 102 1.14 28.29 -10.56
CA PRO A 102 2.42 27.99 -9.91
C PRO A 102 2.22 27.35 -8.54
N LEU A 103 3.10 26.40 -8.19
CA LEU A 103 3.21 25.88 -6.83
C LEU A 103 3.70 26.97 -5.88
N ARG A 104 3.11 27.09 -4.68
CA ARG A 104 3.43 28.10 -3.67
C ARG A 104 3.59 27.51 -2.29
N ALA A 105 4.25 28.24 -1.38
CA ALA A 105 4.36 27.91 0.04
C ALA A 105 3.01 27.74 0.71
N ALA A 106 1.98 28.49 0.29
CA ALA A 106 0.60 28.36 0.73
C ALA A 106 0.00 26.97 0.51
N ASP A 107 0.39 26.27 -0.57
CA ASP A 107 -0.09 24.92 -0.86
C ASP A 107 0.45 23.90 0.15
N VAL A 108 1.71 24.06 0.55
CA VAL A 108 2.35 23.21 1.57
C VAL A 108 1.67 23.41 2.93
N LYS A 109 1.48 24.66 3.33
CA LYS A 109 0.80 24.99 4.57
C LYS A 109 -0.63 24.44 4.60
N PHE A 110 -1.39 24.69 3.54
CA PHE A 110 -2.75 24.19 3.37
C PHE A 110 -2.80 22.66 3.53
N THR A 111 -1.89 21.94 2.87
CA THR A 111 -1.87 20.47 2.91
C THR A 111 -1.65 19.95 4.32
N ILE A 112 -0.66 20.48 5.06
CA ILE A 112 -0.38 20.03 6.42
C ILE A 112 -1.52 20.40 7.36
N GLU A 113 -2.13 21.60 7.21
CA GLU A 113 -3.29 22.00 7.99
C GLU A 113 -4.50 21.10 7.70
N ALA A 114 -4.72 20.71 6.43
CA ALA A 114 -5.77 19.78 6.04
C ALA A 114 -5.57 18.39 6.68
N ILE A 115 -4.34 17.85 6.66
CA ILE A 115 -4.00 16.59 7.33
C ILE A 115 -4.28 16.66 8.84
N LYS A 116 -3.95 17.77 9.48
CA LYS A 116 -4.15 17.97 10.93
C LYS A 116 -5.58 18.31 11.32
N ASN A 117 -6.45 18.59 10.36
CA ASN A 117 -7.84 18.89 10.62
C ASN A 117 -8.62 17.63 11.07
N PRO A 118 -9.16 17.61 12.32
CA PRO A 118 -9.87 16.43 12.82
C PRO A 118 -11.11 16.07 11.99
N LEU A 119 -11.70 17.01 11.26
CA LEU A 119 -12.87 16.74 10.40
C LEU A 119 -12.50 15.93 9.17
N VAL A 120 -11.27 16.06 8.67
CA VAL A 120 -10.76 15.27 7.53
C VAL A 120 -10.47 13.83 7.95
N ASP A 121 -10.16 13.62 9.21
CA ASP A 121 -9.86 12.31 9.79
C ASP A 121 -8.72 11.59 9.06
N SER A 122 -7.66 12.33 8.69
CA SER A 122 -6.53 11.82 7.93
C SER A 122 -5.77 10.73 8.66
N LEU A 123 -5.47 9.63 7.96
CA LEU A 123 -4.60 8.55 8.45
C LEU A 123 -3.15 9.02 8.68
N HIS A 124 -2.76 10.14 8.06
CA HIS A 124 -1.43 10.74 8.18
C HIS A 124 -1.32 11.75 9.35
N ALA A 125 -2.43 12.10 10.03
CA ALA A 125 -2.42 13.09 11.12
C ALA A 125 -1.38 12.81 12.22
N PRO A 126 -1.15 11.53 12.66
CA PRO A 126 -0.10 11.20 13.65
C PRO A 126 1.32 11.56 13.22
N ASN A 127 1.60 11.62 11.92
CA ASN A 127 2.91 11.97 11.38
C ASN A 127 3.24 13.46 11.54
N PHE A 128 2.21 14.30 11.74
CA PHE A 128 2.32 15.76 11.84
C PHE A 128 1.98 16.30 13.23
N GLU A 129 1.88 15.45 14.25
CA GLU A 129 1.54 15.85 15.62
C GLU A 129 2.52 16.87 16.21
N GLU A 130 3.82 16.70 15.94
CA GLU A 130 4.86 17.61 16.40
C GLU A 130 4.87 18.96 15.66
N VAL A 131 4.19 19.12 14.53
CA VAL A 131 4.16 20.40 13.80
C VAL A 131 3.40 21.43 14.63
N ARG A 132 4.11 22.48 15.07
CA ARG A 132 3.59 23.59 15.89
C ARG A 132 3.27 24.84 15.10
N GLU A 133 4.10 25.12 14.11
CA GLU A 133 3.98 26.36 13.36
C GLU A 133 4.40 26.13 11.91
N ILE A 134 3.61 26.69 11.00
CA ILE A 134 3.93 26.70 9.57
C ILE A 134 3.84 28.15 9.11
N THR A 135 4.96 28.69 8.65
CA THR A 135 5.07 30.09 8.21
C THR A 135 5.42 30.14 6.73
N GLU A 136 4.60 30.81 5.94
CA GLU A 136 4.92 31.24 4.60
C GLU A 136 5.88 32.42 4.71
N VAL A 137 7.19 32.21 4.47
CA VAL A 137 8.20 33.27 4.54
C VAL A 137 8.08 34.18 3.29
N ASP A 138 7.88 33.55 2.15
CA ASP A 138 7.55 34.14 0.86
C ASP A 138 6.80 33.09 0.00
N ASP A 139 6.53 33.41 -1.28
CA ASP A 139 5.80 32.54 -2.20
C ASP A 139 6.44 31.15 -2.39
N ARG A 140 7.76 31.01 -2.17
CA ARG A 140 8.53 29.78 -2.41
C ARG A 140 9.30 29.28 -1.20
N THR A 141 9.13 29.90 -0.03
CA THR A 141 9.83 29.50 1.19
C THR A 141 8.83 29.24 2.29
N VAL A 142 8.79 28.00 2.77
CA VAL A 142 7.97 27.59 3.91
C VAL A 142 8.85 27.12 5.06
N ARG A 143 8.57 27.68 6.25
CA ARG A 143 9.22 27.29 7.51
C ARG A 143 8.26 26.46 8.33
N ILE A 144 8.73 25.30 8.81
CA ILE A 144 7.95 24.39 9.65
C ILE A 144 8.73 24.14 10.94
N ARG A 145 8.15 24.52 12.07
CA ARG A 145 8.72 24.30 13.40
C ARG A 145 8.01 23.18 14.11
N LEU A 146 8.77 22.24 14.62
CA LEU A 146 8.29 21.13 15.43
C LEU A 146 8.38 21.44 16.92
N SER A 147 7.60 20.72 17.75
CA SER A 147 7.67 20.79 19.23
C SER A 147 8.77 19.93 19.82
N ALA A 148 9.26 18.95 19.08
CA ALA A 148 10.31 18.02 19.43
C ALA A 148 11.01 17.54 18.16
N PRO A 149 12.24 16.98 18.23
CA PRO A 149 12.84 16.37 17.07
C PRO A 149 11.99 15.20 16.58
N ASN A 150 11.94 15.03 15.26
CA ASN A 150 11.28 13.89 14.61
C ASN A 150 12.18 13.39 13.47
N ALA A 151 12.80 12.22 13.69
CA ALA A 151 13.77 11.67 12.77
C ALA A 151 13.16 11.22 11.42
N ALA A 152 11.85 10.94 11.39
CA ALA A 152 11.12 10.55 10.20
C ALA A 152 10.47 11.73 9.46
N PHE A 153 10.68 12.98 9.93
CA PHE A 153 9.92 14.12 9.39
C PHE A 153 10.12 14.34 7.89
N LEU A 154 11.33 14.10 7.36
CA LEU A 154 11.57 14.22 5.92
C LEU A 154 10.88 13.11 5.11
N ASP A 155 10.68 11.92 5.68
CA ASP A 155 9.85 10.88 5.05
C ASP A 155 8.38 11.34 4.96
N TYR A 156 7.87 12.01 5.98
CA TYR A 156 6.50 12.55 5.96
C TYR A 156 6.32 13.66 4.93
N MET A 157 7.38 14.35 4.55
CA MET A 157 7.35 15.35 3.48
C MET A 157 7.27 14.76 2.07
N MET A 158 7.25 13.43 1.93
CA MET A 158 6.87 12.75 0.69
C MET A 158 5.35 12.72 0.48
N GLN A 159 4.57 13.09 1.50
CA GLN A 159 3.12 13.26 1.39
C GLN A 159 2.78 14.19 0.23
N PRO A 160 1.87 13.79 -0.69
CA PRO A 160 1.42 14.62 -1.79
C PRO A 160 0.96 16.00 -1.36
N ILE A 161 1.43 17.05 -2.03
CA ILE A 161 0.97 18.42 -1.80
C ILE A 161 -0.32 18.66 -2.59
N LEU A 162 -1.25 19.42 -2.00
CA LEU A 162 -2.58 19.72 -2.55
C LEU A 162 -2.70 21.19 -2.95
N PRO A 163 -3.45 21.52 -4.03
CA PRO A 163 -3.60 22.87 -4.54
C PRO A 163 -4.55 23.70 -3.65
N ALA A 164 -3.99 24.59 -2.82
CA ALA A 164 -4.75 25.47 -1.96
C ALA A 164 -5.74 26.35 -2.75
N HIS A 165 -5.35 26.80 -3.94
CA HIS A 165 -6.18 27.66 -4.80
C HIS A 165 -7.48 26.98 -5.27
N LEU A 166 -7.56 25.64 -5.26
CA LEU A 166 -8.76 24.89 -5.61
C LEU A 166 -9.53 24.42 -4.38
N LEU A 167 -8.84 24.16 -3.25
CA LEU A 167 -9.40 23.43 -2.12
C LEU A 167 -9.64 24.32 -0.89
N ALA A 168 -9.01 25.49 -0.78
CA ALA A 168 -9.22 26.37 0.34
C ALA A 168 -10.68 26.81 0.47
N GLY A 169 -11.25 26.58 1.66
CA GLY A 169 -12.66 26.89 1.93
C GLY A 169 -13.67 25.82 1.46
N GLN A 170 -13.20 24.72 0.85
CA GLN A 170 -14.06 23.57 0.54
C GLN A 170 -14.13 22.59 1.72
N ASP A 171 -15.21 21.83 1.79
CA ASP A 171 -15.30 20.67 2.66
C ASP A 171 -14.53 19.49 2.00
N LEU A 172 -13.37 19.16 2.57
CA LEU A 172 -12.47 18.13 2.04
C LEU A 172 -13.01 16.71 2.20
N THR A 173 -14.10 16.51 2.95
CA THR A 173 -14.75 15.22 3.15
C THR A 173 -15.80 14.90 2.08
N THR A 174 -16.23 15.92 1.33
CA THR A 174 -17.32 15.80 0.34
C THR A 174 -17.00 16.38 -1.02
N THR A 175 -15.79 16.96 -1.19
CA THR A 175 -15.39 17.58 -2.45
C THR A 175 -15.24 16.57 -3.59
N ASP A 176 -15.70 16.93 -4.79
CA ASP A 176 -15.49 16.14 -6.01
C ASP A 176 -14.04 16.22 -6.55
N PHE A 177 -13.17 17.01 -5.92
CA PHE A 177 -11.79 17.20 -6.35
C PHE A 177 -11.06 15.88 -6.54
N PHE A 178 -11.22 14.92 -5.62
CA PHE A 178 -10.50 13.64 -5.65
C PHE A 178 -10.98 12.69 -6.74
N ARG A 179 -12.03 13.05 -7.49
CA ARG A 179 -12.44 12.37 -8.74
C ARG A 179 -11.89 13.04 -10.01
N ARG A 180 -11.43 14.29 -9.90
CA ARG A 180 -10.75 15.02 -10.98
C ARG A 180 -9.57 15.80 -10.41
N PRO A 181 -8.59 15.10 -9.83
CA PRO A 181 -7.52 15.74 -9.12
C PRO A 181 -6.62 16.55 -10.06
N VAL A 182 -6.18 17.70 -9.54
CA VAL A 182 -5.16 18.55 -10.13
C VAL A 182 -3.92 18.45 -9.26
N GLY A 183 -2.88 17.83 -9.76
CA GLY A 183 -1.61 17.62 -9.06
C GLY A 183 -0.43 18.30 -9.77
N THR A 184 0.78 17.90 -9.36
CA THR A 184 2.06 18.36 -9.95
C THR A 184 2.80 17.22 -10.65
N GLY A 185 2.24 16.02 -10.62
CA GLY A 185 2.88 14.77 -11.04
C GLY A 185 3.13 14.64 -12.55
N PRO A 186 3.75 13.51 -12.96
CA PRO A 186 4.12 13.26 -14.35
C PRO A 186 2.93 13.12 -15.30
N PHE A 187 1.77 12.76 -14.80
CA PHE A 187 0.55 12.67 -15.60
C PHE A 187 -0.57 13.51 -14.99
N ARG A 188 -1.48 13.98 -15.82
CA ARG A 188 -2.71 14.70 -15.42
C ARG A 188 -3.95 13.92 -15.81
N MET A 189 -5.01 14.05 -15.03
CA MET A 189 -6.28 13.40 -15.27
C MET A 189 -6.93 13.97 -16.55
N GLU A 190 -7.26 13.09 -17.50
CA GLU A 190 -8.08 13.45 -18.66
C GLU A 190 -9.54 13.06 -18.41
N SER A 191 -9.79 11.80 -18.01
CA SER A 191 -11.14 11.32 -17.74
C SER A 191 -11.14 10.17 -16.71
N TRP A 192 -12.27 10.00 -16.05
CA TRP A 192 -12.56 8.85 -15.19
C TRP A 192 -13.98 8.38 -15.43
N GLU A 193 -14.11 7.18 -15.98
CA GLU A 193 -15.37 6.46 -16.11
C GLU A 193 -15.39 5.34 -15.05
N ALA A 194 -16.18 5.54 -13.98
CA ALA A 194 -16.22 4.63 -12.84
C ALA A 194 -16.56 3.20 -13.27
N GLY A 195 -15.83 2.22 -12.73
CA GLY A 195 -15.98 0.80 -13.05
C GLY A 195 -15.44 0.41 -14.44
N LYS A 196 -14.84 1.32 -15.18
CA LYS A 196 -14.33 1.04 -16.54
C LYS A 196 -12.87 1.44 -16.70
N GLU A 197 -12.58 2.75 -16.66
CA GLU A 197 -11.21 3.21 -16.88
C GLU A 197 -10.96 4.61 -16.33
N ILE A 198 -9.67 4.87 -16.01
CA ILE A 198 -9.13 6.20 -15.75
C ILE A 198 -8.10 6.49 -16.83
N VAL A 199 -8.22 7.62 -17.51
CA VAL A 199 -7.27 8.03 -18.54
C VAL A 199 -6.46 9.21 -18.04
N LEU A 200 -5.15 9.02 -18.03
CA LEU A 200 -4.19 10.05 -17.71
C LEU A 200 -3.39 10.40 -18.98
N VAL A 201 -3.06 11.66 -19.15
CA VAL A 201 -2.21 12.16 -20.23
C VAL A 201 -0.94 12.77 -19.65
N LYS A 202 0.16 12.70 -20.37
CA LYS A 202 1.44 13.22 -19.91
C LYS A 202 1.35 14.70 -19.54
N ASN A 203 2.08 15.07 -18.52
CA ASN A 203 2.37 16.46 -18.15
C ASN A 203 3.65 16.89 -18.90
N GLU A 204 3.49 17.68 -19.97
CA GLU A 204 4.62 18.14 -20.79
C GLU A 204 5.58 19.02 -19.99
N ASP A 205 5.08 19.73 -18.97
CA ASP A 205 5.85 20.66 -18.14
C ASP A 205 6.32 20.00 -16.81
N TYR A 206 6.35 18.65 -16.76
CA TYR A 206 6.79 17.96 -15.54
C TYR A 206 8.22 18.32 -15.19
N TYR A 207 8.44 18.83 -13.99
CA TYR A 207 9.75 19.40 -13.57
C TYR A 207 10.91 18.39 -13.55
N ARG A 208 10.62 17.08 -13.56
CA ARG A 208 11.62 15.99 -13.68
C ARG A 208 11.77 15.48 -15.12
N GLY A 209 11.21 16.16 -16.09
CA GLY A 209 11.17 15.77 -17.51
C GLY A 209 9.84 15.11 -17.89
N ALA A 210 9.29 15.55 -19.01
CA ALA A 210 8.01 15.03 -19.52
C ALA A 210 8.05 13.51 -19.70
N PRO A 211 6.98 12.79 -19.34
CA PRO A 211 6.87 11.35 -19.62
C PRO A 211 7.04 11.03 -21.10
N LYS A 212 7.69 9.89 -21.38
CA LYS A 212 7.82 9.36 -22.75
C LYS A 212 6.56 8.63 -23.21
N ILE A 213 5.70 8.27 -22.26
CA ILE A 213 4.37 7.68 -22.50
C ILE A 213 3.38 8.84 -22.61
N ASP A 214 2.64 8.93 -23.71
CA ASP A 214 1.67 10.00 -23.94
C ASP A 214 0.37 9.80 -23.15
N ARG A 215 -0.07 8.53 -23.01
CA ARG A 215 -1.30 8.15 -22.31
C ARG A 215 -1.05 6.98 -21.38
N PHE A 216 -1.48 7.12 -20.13
CA PHE A 216 -1.50 6.06 -19.14
C PHE A 216 -2.96 5.71 -18.82
N VAL A 217 -3.42 4.54 -19.25
CA VAL A 217 -4.80 4.10 -19.07
C VAL A 217 -4.85 3.09 -17.93
N VAL A 218 -5.58 3.40 -16.87
CA VAL A 218 -5.91 2.46 -15.80
C VAL A 218 -7.21 1.77 -16.18
N LYS A 219 -7.14 0.51 -16.55
CA LYS A 219 -8.27 -0.31 -16.95
C LYS A 219 -8.81 -1.06 -15.74
N ILE A 220 -10.06 -0.78 -15.38
CA ILE A 220 -10.68 -1.35 -14.19
C ILE A 220 -11.13 -2.79 -14.45
N MET A 221 -10.68 -3.71 -13.60
CA MET A 221 -10.95 -5.14 -13.68
C MET A 221 -11.70 -5.62 -12.44
N ALA A 222 -12.55 -6.64 -12.63
CA ALA A 222 -13.35 -7.20 -11.55
C ALA A 222 -12.50 -7.96 -10.51
N ASP A 223 -11.46 -8.65 -10.98
CA ASP A 223 -10.61 -9.52 -10.18
C ASP A 223 -9.26 -9.80 -10.85
N ASP A 224 -8.40 -10.48 -10.13
CA ASP A 224 -7.07 -10.92 -10.52
C ASP A 224 -7.05 -11.82 -11.77
N ALA A 225 -8.09 -12.64 -11.97
CA ALA A 225 -8.23 -13.47 -13.16
C ALA A 225 -8.56 -12.63 -14.41
N ALA A 226 -9.37 -11.58 -14.26
CA ALA A 226 -9.66 -10.63 -15.33
C ALA A 226 -8.44 -9.79 -15.69
N GLU A 227 -7.62 -9.37 -14.69
CA GLU A 227 -6.35 -8.70 -14.90
C GLU A 227 -5.38 -9.57 -15.70
N ALA A 228 -5.19 -10.84 -15.28
CA ALA A 228 -4.35 -11.81 -15.98
C ALA A 228 -4.84 -12.09 -17.42
N LYS A 229 -6.16 -12.17 -17.61
CA LYS A 229 -6.75 -12.35 -18.94
C LYS A 229 -6.48 -11.14 -19.83
N ALA A 230 -6.60 -9.92 -19.32
CA ALA A 230 -6.34 -8.69 -20.07
C ALA A 230 -4.87 -8.60 -20.52
N LEU A 231 -3.91 -9.06 -19.71
CA LEU A 231 -2.52 -9.24 -20.14
C LEU A 231 -2.38 -10.30 -21.24
N ALA A 232 -3.03 -11.45 -21.06
CA ALA A 232 -2.91 -12.58 -21.99
C ALA A 232 -3.49 -12.31 -23.38
N ASP A 233 -4.55 -11.51 -23.48
CA ASP A 233 -5.20 -11.13 -24.73
C ASP A 233 -4.65 -9.80 -25.33
N GLY A 234 -3.67 -9.18 -24.66
CA GLY A 234 -3.01 -7.95 -25.11
C GLY A 234 -3.83 -6.68 -24.91
N SER A 235 -4.95 -6.74 -24.18
CA SER A 235 -5.75 -5.56 -23.85
C SER A 235 -5.26 -4.78 -22.64
N ALA A 236 -4.20 -5.28 -21.98
CA ALA A 236 -3.40 -4.58 -20.97
C ALA A 236 -1.91 -4.84 -21.19
N ASP A 237 -1.08 -3.92 -20.74
CA ASP A 237 0.38 -3.96 -20.84
C ASP A 237 1.04 -4.30 -19.52
N LEU A 238 0.37 -4.01 -18.42
CA LEU A 238 0.85 -4.14 -17.06
C LEU A 238 -0.30 -4.58 -16.15
N ALA A 239 -0.02 -5.48 -15.21
CA ALA A 239 -0.89 -5.77 -14.07
C ALA A 239 -0.06 -6.17 -12.86
N ARG A 240 -0.62 -5.97 -11.65
CA ARG A 240 -0.10 -6.52 -10.40
C ARG A 240 -0.93 -7.72 -10.02
N LEU A 241 -0.38 -8.90 -10.14
CA LEU A 241 -1.09 -10.18 -9.98
C LEU A 241 -0.72 -10.89 -8.67
N SER A 242 -1.62 -11.72 -8.17
CA SER A 242 -1.27 -12.72 -7.16
C SER A 242 -0.26 -13.74 -7.74
N PRO A 243 0.50 -14.44 -6.89
CA PRO A 243 1.42 -15.48 -7.36
C PRO A 243 0.74 -16.50 -8.27
N ARG A 244 -0.47 -16.91 -7.93
CA ARG A 244 -1.23 -17.91 -8.70
C ARG A 244 -1.66 -17.40 -10.07
N ALA A 245 -2.05 -16.13 -10.17
CA ALA A 245 -2.44 -15.52 -11.44
C ALA A 245 -1.23 -15.13 -12.30
N ALA A 246 -0.07 -14.86 -11.68
CA ALA A 246 1.18 -14.56 -12.37
C ALA A 246 1.90 -15.80 -12.93
N ALA A 247 1.76 -16.96 -12.28
CA ALA A 247 2.47 -18.19 -12.63
C ALA A 247 2.41 -18.58 -14.13
N PRO A 248 1.29 -18.40 -14.87
CA PRO A 248 1.23 -18.70 -16.30
C PRO A 248 2.11 -17.81 -17.19
N PHE A 249 2.63 -16.70 -16.66
CA PHE A 249 3.47 -15.75 -17.40
C PHE A 249 4.95 -15.91 -17.09
N GLU A 250 5.30 -16.62 -16.03
CA GLU A 250 6.69 -16.83 -15.61
C GLU A 250 7.45 -17.65 -16.66
N GLY A 251 8.58 -17.08 -17.13
CA GLY A 251 9.41 -17.72 -18.16
C GLY A 251 8.76 -17.80 -19.55
N ARG A 252 7.58 -17.22 -19.75
CA ARG A 252 6.89 -17.21 -21.03
C ARG A 252 7.41 -16.09 -21.93
N ASP A 253 7.73 -16.43 -23.17
CA ASP A 253 8.12 -15.42 -24.17
C ASP A 253 7.04 -14.34 -24.35
N GLY A 254 7.48 -13.12 -24.51
CA GLY A 254 6.60 -11.95 -24.67
C GLY A 254 6.13 -11.30 -23.38
N TYR A 255 6.52 -11.84 -22.21
CA TYR A 255 6.21 -11.28 -20.90
C TYR A 255 7.45 -11.10 -20.01
N ARG A 256 7.36 -10.19 -19.06
CA ARG A 256 8.35 -10.02 -17.98
C ARG A 256 7.63 -10.01 -16.65
N CYS A 257 8.09 -10.85 -15.71
CA CYS A 257 7.59 -10.91 -14.35
C CYS A 257 8.60 -10.27 -13.41
N TYR A 258 8.15 -9.31 -12.61
CA TYR A 258 8.96 -8.59 -11.63
C TYR A 258 8.45 -8.96 -10.23
N ALA A 259 9.16 -9.84 -9.54
CA ALA A 259 8.91 -10.13 -8.14
C ALA A 259 9.56 -9.03 -7.28
N MET A 260 8.78 -8.00 -6.97
CA MET A 260 9.24 -6.83 -6.22
C MET A 260 9.16 -7.10 -4.72
N LYS A 261 10.30 -6.99 -4.04
CA LYS A 261 10.33 -7.07 -2.58
C LYS A 261 9.49 -5.95 -1.96
N THR A 262 8.72 -6.27 -0.94
CA THR A 262 7.96 -5.28 -0.20
C THR A 262 8.28 -5.34 1.29
N ALA A 263 8.03 -4.23 1.98
CA ALA A 263 8.03 -4.20 3.45
C ALA A 263 6.72 -4.77 4.04
N ASN A 264 5.81 -5.26 3.19
CA ASN A 264 4.54 -5.82 3.64
C ASN A 264 4.72 -7.21 4.20
N TYR A 265 4.15 -7.44 5.38
CA TYR A 265 4.09 -8.76 6.00
C TYR A 265 2.64 -9.18 6.26
N SER A 266 2.41 -10.49 6.17
CA SER A 266 1.17 -11.12 6.60
C SER A 266 1.38 -11.71 7.99
N SER A 267 0.38 -11.53 8.86
CA SER A 267 0.41 -11.95 10.26
C SER A 267 -0.99 -12.21 10.78
N ILE A 268 -1.10 -12.99 11.84
CA ILE A 268 -2.33 -13.11 12.62
C ILE A 268 -2.31 -11.97 13.63
N LEU A 269 -3.15 -10.96 13.44
CA LEU A 269 -3.43 -9.92 14.42
C LEU A 269 -4.36 -10.49 15.50
N ILE A 270 -3.95 -10.38 16.75
CA ILE A 270 -4.72 -10.81 17.91
C ILE A 270 -5.49 -9.61 18.46
N ASN A 271 -6.79 -9.74 18.63
CA ASN A 271 -7.58 -8.74 19.36
C ASN A 271 -7.35 -8.91 20.87
N CYS A 272 -6.40 -8.14 21.41
CA CYS A 272 -6.00 -8.23 22.82
C CYS A 272 -7.13 -7.86 23.80
N ALA A 273 -8.15 -7.13 23.35
CA ALA A 273 -9.34 -6.79 24.14
C ALA A 273 -10.39 -7.90 24.13
N HIS A 274 -10.31 -8.87 23.22
CA HIS A 274 -11.30 -9.95 23.15
C HIS A 274 -11.26 -10.83 24.40
N PRO A 275 -12.42 -11.14 25.07
CA PRO A 275 -12.46 -11.86 26.33
C PRO A 275 -11.78 -13.24 26.30
N TYR A 276 -11.80 -13.91 25.15
CA TYR A 276 -11.10 -15.18 24.97
C TYR A 276 -9.60 -15.02 25.16
N TRP A 277 -8.96 -14.04 24.49
CA TRP A 277 -7.52 -13.82 24.57
C TRP A 277 -7.07 -13.23 25.91
N GLN A 278 -7.93 -12.47 26.58
CA GLN A 278 -7.66 -12.04 27.96
C GLN A 278 -7.48 -13.22 28.93
N ARG A 279 -8.20 -14.33 28.72
CA ARG A 279 -8.10 -15.55 29.53
C ARG A 279 -7.07 -16.56 29.02
N ASN A 280 -6.72 -16.50 27.74
CA ASN A 280 -5.95 -17.54 27.05
C ASN A 280 -4.69 -16.97 26.35
N ARG A 281 -4.15 -15.85 26.83
CA ARG A 281 -2.93 -15.22 26.24
C ARG A 281 -1.73 -16.14 26.29
N ASP A 282 -1.64 -16.99 27.31
CA ASP A 282 -0.60 -18.01 27.49
C ASP A 282 -0.59 -19.10 26.41
N LEU A 283 -1.64 -19.19 25.58
CA LEU A 283 -1.70 -20.10 24.45
C LEU A 283 -1.13 -19.51 23.15
N LEU A 284 -0.88 -18.20 23.07
CA LEU A 284 -0.35 -17.56 21.85
C LEU A 284 0.98 -18.15 21.37
N PRO A 285 1.96 -18.51 22.26
CA PRO A 285 3.16 -19.20 21.82
C PRO A 285 2.89 -20.54 21.15
N ALA A 286 1.87 -21.30 21.58
CA ALA A 286 1.51 -22.56 20.93
C ALA A 286 1.03 -22.33 19.49
N ILE A 287 0.21 -21.29 19.27
CA ILE A 287 -0.23 -20.89 17.93
C ILE A 287 0.97 -20.49 17.08
N ALA A 288 1.92 -19.70 17.63
CA ALA A 288 3.09 -19.23 16.91
C ALA A 288 4.02 -20.39 16.47
N TYR A 289 4.24 -21.42 17.34
CA TYR A 289 4.97 -22.64 17.02
C TYR A 289 4.24 -23.57 16.05
N ALA A 290 2.91 -23.47 15.93
CA ALA A 290 2.10 -24.28 15.04
C ALA A 290 2.12 -23.78 13.58
N VAL A 291 2.63 -22.57 13.31
CA VAL A 291 2.70 -21.99 11.95
C VAL A 291 3.95 -22.47 11.23
N ASP A 292 3.79 -23.33 10.23
CA ASP A 292 4.84 -23.65 9.24
C ASP A 292 4.88 -22.55 8.17
N ARG A 293 5.75 -21.58 8.38
CA ARG A 293 5.92 -20.40 7.51
C ARG A 293 6.39 -20.78 6.12
N ALA A 294 7.27 -21.80 6.02
CA ALA A 294 7.78 -22.28 4.73
C ALA A 294 6.68 -22.93 3.90
N ALA A 295 5.84 -23.77 4.54
CA ALA A 295 4.68 -24.37 3.88
C ALA A 295 3.69 -23.28 3.43
N VAL A 296 3.41 -22.28 4.26
CA VAL A 296 2.53 -21.15 3.86
C VAL A 296 3.08 -20.45 2.61
N ILE A 297 4.38 -20.14 2.57
CA ILE A 297 4.99 -19.47 1.42
C ILE A 297 4.92 -20.35 0.17
N ASN A 298 5.20 -21.65 0.29
CA ASN A 298 5.17 -22.57 -0.85
C ASN A 298 3.74 -22.79 -1.36
N ASP A 299 2.78 -23.04 -0.47
CA ASP A 299 1.44 -23.49 -0.84
C ASP A 299 0.51 -22.33 -1.23
N ALA A 300 0.61 -21.18 -0.51
CA ALA A 300 -0.22 -20.03 -0.77
C ALA A 300 0.42 -19.00 -1.70
N LEU A 301 1.75 -18.83 -1.63
CA LEU A 301 2.47 -17.78 -2.35
C LEU A 301 3.40 -18.32 -3.46
N LEU A 302 3.42 -19.61 -3.72
CA LEU A 302 4.25 -20.26 -4.75
C LEU A 302 5.75 -19.87 -4.68
N GLY A 303 6.27 -19.65 -3.47
CA GLY A 303 7.64 -19.24 -3.21
C GLY A 303 7.89 -17.71 -3.20
N HIS A 304 6.89 -16.89 -3.47
CA HIS A 304 7.05 -15.42 -3.54
C HIS A 304 6.95 -14.75 -2.16
N GLY A 305 8.00 -14.87 -1.38
CA GLY A 305 8.09 -14.28 -0.03
C GLY A 305 9.19 -14.90 0.80
N ILE A 306 9.33 -14.44 2.03
CA ILE A 306 10.23 -15.01 3.04
C ILE A 306 9.51 -15.15 4.38
N PRO A 307 9.92 -16.10 5.26
CA PRO A 307 9.40 -16.20 6.62
C PRO A 307 9.55 -14.88 7.38
N ALA A 308 8.54 -14.50 8.14
CA ALA A 308 8.55 -13.32 8.99
C ALA A 308 8.54 -13.70 10.47
N TYR A 309 9.38 -13.02 11.25
CA TYR A 309 9.49 -13.17 12.70
C TYR A 309 9.34 -11.83 13.44
N SER A 310 9.50 -10.71 12.74
CA SER A 310 9.35 -9.37 13.31
C SER A 310 8.75 -8.39 12.28
N PRO A 311 8.25 -7.22 12.73
CA PRO A 311 7.67 -6.23 11.81
C PRO A 311 8.69 -5.47 10.96
N LEU A 312 9.99 -5.51 11.31
CA LEU A 312 11.04 -4.72 10.66
C LEU A 312 12.12 -5.58 9.96
N GLN A 313 11.86 -6.87 9.75
CA GLN A 313 12.85 -7.81 9.23
C GLN A 313 13.40 -7.44 7.84
N ARG A 314 12.61 -6.79 6.98
CA ARG A 314 13.03 -6.26 5.67
C ARG A 314 13.45 -4.77 5.73
N SER A 315 13.88 -4.29 6.89
CA SER A 315 14.31 -2.91 7.12
C SER A 315 15.76 -2.88 7.60
N SER A 316 16.45 -1.76 7.45
CA SER A 316 17.75 -1.49 8.06
C SER A 316 17.69 -1.47 9.60
N PHE A 317 16.49 -1.38 10.17
CA PHE A 317 16.24 -1.42 11.63
C PHE A 317 15.92 -2.84 12.14
N ASN A 318 16.12 -3.88 11.34
CA ASN A 318 15.90 -5.27 11.76
C ASN A 318 16.73 -5.64 12.98
N ASN A 319 16.09 -6.26 13.97
CA ASN A 319 16.77 -6.95 15.06
C ASN A 319 16.73 -8.48 14.82
N PRO A 320 17.84 -9.12 14.48
CA PRO A 320 17.88 -10.56 14.26
C PRO A 320 17.76 -11.40 15.54
N ASN A 321 17.84 -10.77 16.72
CA ASN A 321 17.84 -11.44 18.03
C ASN A 321 16.43 -11.49 18.67
N VAL A 322 15.38 -11.29 17.89
CA VAL A 322 14.00 -11.45 18.36
C VAL A 322 13.67 -12.91 18.66
N GLU A 323 12.63 -13.16 19.44
CA GLU A 323 12.12 -14.51 19.67
C GLU A 323 11.64 -15.14 18.36
N HIS A 324 12.22 -16.29 17.98
CA HIS A 324 11.82 -17.06 16.81
C HIS A 324 10.94 -18.23 17.24
N TYR A 325 9.69 -18.21 16.79
CA TYR A 325 8.77 -19.32 16.97
C TYR A 325 8.83 -20.20 15.70
N ASP A 326 9.94 -20.94 15.53
CA ASP A 326 10.11 -21.86 14.41
C ASP A 326 9.09 -23.00 14.51
N TYR A 327 8.61 -23.48 13.35
CA TYR A 327 7.62 -24.52 13.29
C TYR A 327 7.99 -25.74 14.13
N ASN A 328 7.23 -25.99 15.18
CA ASN A 328 7.42 -27.11 16.09
C ASN A 328 6.08 -27.54 16.68
N PRO A 329 5.32 -28.42 15.99
CA PRO A 329 4.01 -28.86 16.44
C PRO A 329 4.05 -29.61 17.77
N ALA A 330 5.15 -30.32 18.08
CA ALA A 330 5.32 -30.99 19.36
C ALA A 330 5.46 -29.96 20.49
N LYS A 331 6.22 -28.89 20.29
CA LYS A 331 6.33 -27.79 21.25
C LYS A 331 5.02 -27.06 21.45
N ALA A 332 4.23 -26.86 20.38
CA ALA A 332 2.90 -26.28 20.47
C ALA A 332 1.98 -27.14 21.38
N GLN A 333 1.98 -28.45 21.20
CA GLN A 333 1.21 -29.38 22.02
C GLN A 333 1.69 -29.39 23.49
N GLU A 334 3.01 -29.40 23.74
CA GLU A 334 3.60 -29.30 25.08
C GLU A 334 3.12 -28.04 25.82
N ILE A 335 3.10 -26.88 25.13
CA ILE A 335 2.61 -25.61 25.70
C ILE A 335 1.12 -25.71 26.04
N LEU A 336 0.29 -26.25 25.15
CA LEU A 336 -1.13 -26.45 25.41
C LEU A 336 -1.38 -27.33 26.63
N GLU A 337 -0.65 -28.45 26.74
CA GLU A 337 -0.77 -29.38 27.87
C GLU A 337 -0.29 -28.75 29.18
N ALA A 338 0.84 -28.03 29.17
CA ALA A 338 1.35 -27.28 30.30
C ALA A 338 0.39 -26.17 30.77
N ALA A 339 -0.36 -25.57 29.85
CA ALA A 339 -1.42 -24.61 30.16
C ALA A 339 -2.72 -25.27 30.71
N GLY A 340 -2.72 -26.58 30.89
CA GLY A 340 -3.88 -27.34 31.43
C GLY A 340 -4.92 -27.72 30.37
N CYS A 341 -4.59 -27.60 29.08
CA CYS A 341 -5.44 -28.09 28.02
C CYS A 341 -5.40 -29.62 27.93
N ARG A 342 -6.48 -30.23 27.51
CA ARG A 342 -6.62 -31.70 27.35
C ARG A 342 -7.11 -32.02 25.95
N LYS A 343 -6.43 -32.93 25.28
CA LYS A 343 -6.80 -33.40 23.94
C LYS A 343 -7.98 -34.40 24.05
N GLY A 344 -9.07 -34.10 23.33
CA GLY A 344 -10.24 -34.98 23.23
C GLY A 344 -10.04 -36.12 22.26
N SER A 345 -11.00 -37.05 22.25
CA SER A 345 -11.04 -38.18 21.30
C SER A 345 -11.24 -37.73 19.84
N ASP A 346 -11.75 -36.54 19.62
CA ASP A 346 -11.92 -35.88 18.33
C ASP A 346 -10.60 -35.23 17.78
N GLY A 347 -9.55 -35.25 18.62
CA GLY A 347 -8.25 -34.70 18.28
C GLY A 347 -8.06 -33.23 18.63
N TYR A 348 -9.05 -32.53 19.16
CA TYR A 348 -8.98 -31.13 19.57
C TYR A 348 -8.72 -30.95 21.06
N TYR A 349 -8.10 -29.85 21.42
CA TYR A 349 -7.87 -29.50 22.82
C TYR A 349 -9.05 -28.74 23.43
N THR A 350 -9.28 -28.99 24.71
CA THR A 350 -10.21 -28.21 25.55
C THR A 350 -9.50 -27.71 26.79
N ARG A 351 -9.92 -26.55 27.33
CA ARG A 351 -9.42 -25.97 28.58
C ARG A 351 -10.62 -25.60 29.46
N GLY A 352 -10.74 -26.23 30.64
CA GLY A 352 -11.88 -25.97 31.51
C GLY A 352 -13.23 -26.36 30.92
N GLY A 353 -13.26 -27.24 29.91
CA GLY A 353 -14.48 -27.64 29.18
C GLY A 353 -14.83 -26.78 27.98
N GLU A 354 -14.08 -25.68 27.76
CA GLU A 354 -14.19 -24.84 26.54
C GLU A 354 -13.20 -25.34 25.49
N GLU A 355 -13.58 -25.26 24.21
CA GLU A 355 -12.73 -25.62 23.08
C GLU A 355 -11.57 -24.64 22.94
N VAL A 356 -10.35 -25.16 22.70
CA VAL A 356 -9.19 -24.32 22.35
C VAL A 356 -9.24 -24.01 20.86
N GLY A 357 -9.61 -22.79 20.53
CA GLY A 357 -9.74 -22.39 19.13
C GLY A 357 -10.04 -20.91 18.95
N PHE A 358 -10.04 -20.48 17.68
CA PHE A 358 -10.36 -19.12 17.32
C PHE A 358 -10.86 -19.00 15.87
N ILE A 359 -11.58 -17.93 15.63
CA ILE A 359 -11.98 -17.52 14.29
C ILE A 359 -10.88 -16.62 13.71
N LEU A 360 -10.36 -17.00 12.54
CA LEU A 360 -9.42 -16.21 11.77
C LEU A 360 -10.19 -15.47 10.67
N THR A 361 -10.44 -14.20 10.89
CA THR A 361 -11.17 -13.35 9.96
C THR A 361 -10.24 -12.84 8.85
N VAL A 362 -10.72 -12.82 7.61
CA VAL A 362 -10.05 -12.23 6.44
C VAL A 362 -11.09 -11.51 5.60
N LYS A 363 -10.85 -10.27 5.19
CA LYS A 363 -11.77 -9.57 4.29
C LYS A 363 -11.85 -10.30 2.93
N ASN A 364 -13.04 -10.48 2.39
CA ASN A 364 -13.33 -11.33 1.22
C ASN A 364 -12.68 -10.89 -0.10
N ASP A 365 -12.16 -9.66 -0.19
CA ASP A 365 -11.47 -9.11 -1.36
C ASP A 365 -9.94 -9.31 -1.35
N LYS A 366 -9.41 -10.08 -0.38
CA LYS A 366 -7.97 -10.28 -0.16
C LYS A 366 -7.55 -11.72 -0.50
N TYR A 367 -7.64 -12.11 -1.77
CA TYR A 367 -7.48 -13.50 -2.22
C TYR A 367 -6.21 -14.19 -1.72
N SER A 368 -5.03 -13.59 -1.87
CA SER A 368 -3.77 -14.20 -1.38
C SER A 368 -3.77 -14.39 0.15
N ARG A 369 -4.44 -13.51 0.91
CA ARG A 369 -4.57 -13.68 2.37
C ARG A 369 -5.57 -14.77 2.74
N ILE A 370 -6.62 -14.97 1.93
CA ILE A 370 -7.55 -16.09 2.12
C ILE A 370 -6.80 -17.41 1.93
N ASP A 371 -5.94 -17.51 0.92
CA ASP A 371 -5.09 -18.69 0.71
C ASP A 371 -4.16 -18.94 1.92
N ILE A 372 -3.47 -17.90 2.41
CA ILE A 372 -2.65 -17.97 3.63
C ILE A 372 -3.48 -18.43 4.84
N ALA A 373 -4.67 -17.85 5.06
CA ALA A 373 -5.53 -18.19 6.19
C ALA A 373 -5.96 -19.65 6.16
N ASN A 374 -6.29 -20.19 4.99
CA ASN A 374 -6.69 -21.57 4.82
C ASN A 374 -5.55 -22.55 5.15
N VAL A 375 -4.31 -22.25 4.73
CA VAL A 375 -3.12 -23.05 5.08
C VAL A 375 -2.89 -23.00 6.60
N VAL A 376 -2.89 -21.81 7.19
CA VAL A 376 -2.72 -21.61 8.63
C VAL A 376 -3.81 -22.37 9.42
N ALA A 377 -5.06 -22.25 9.04
CA ALA A 377 -6.16 -22.97 9.72
C ALA A 377 -6.01 -24.49 9.65
N ALA A 378 -5.51 -25.01 8.53
CA ALA A 378 -5.19 -26.43 8.42
C ALA A 378 -4.05 -26.86 9.37
N GLN A 379 -3.00 -26.04 9.51
CA GLN A 379 -1.91 -26.26 10.45
C GLN A 379 -2.39 -26.21 11.92
N MET A 380 -3.25 -25.27 12.28
CA MET A 380 -3.85 -25.20 13.61
C MET A 380 -4.64 -26.48 13.94
N ARG A 381 -5.49 -26.93 13.02
CA ARG A 381 -6.26 -28.18 13.19
C ARG A 381 -5.35 -29.40 13.34
N ALA A 382 -4.23 -29.45 12.60
CA ALA A 382 -3.27 -30.55 12.69
C ALA A 382 -2.62 -30.70 14.08
N VAL A 383 -2.45 -29.61 14.81
CA VAL A 383 -1.95 -29.63 16.20
C VAL A 383 -3.06 -29.78 17.23
N GLY A 384 -4.33 -29.71 16.84
CA GLY A 384 -5.51 -29.86 17.70
C GLY A 384 -6.08 -28.54 18.22
N ILE A 385 -5.80 -27.42 17.56
CA ILE A 385 -6.42 -26.11 17.79
C ILE A 385 -7.53 -25.92 16.75
N HIS A 386 -8.74 -25.66 17.19
CA HIS A 386 -9.87 -25.43 16.29
C HIS A 386 -9.76 -24.03 15.66
N CYS A 387 -9.44 -23.96 14.38
CA CYS A 387 -9.35 -22.71 13.63
C CYS A 387 -10.31 -22.70 12.45
N THR A 388 -11.23 -21.74 12.45
CA THR A 388 -12.21 -21.49 11.39
C THR A 388 -11.85 -20.20 10.66
N VAL A 389 -11.89 -20.23 9.33
CA VAL A 389 -11.67 -19.02 8.50
C VAL A 389 -13.03 -18.42 8.14
N GLU A 390 -13.20 -17.13 8.41
CA GLU A 390 -14.36 -16.36 7.99
C GLU A 390 -13.95 -15.23 7.06
N THR A 391 -14.74 -15.01 5.99
CA THR A 391 -14.42 -14.02 4.95
C THR A 391 -15.56 -13.01 4.75
N PRO A 392 -15.85 -12.15 5.73
CA PRO A 392 -16.89 -11.14 5.62
C PRO A 392 -16.51 -10.02 4.63
N ALA A 393 -17.52 -9.38 4.03
CA ALA A 393 -17.33 -8.18 3.22
C ALA A 393 -16.89 -6.96 4.07
N LYS A 394 -17.39 -6.88 5.32
CA LYS A 394 -17.04 -5.86 6.31
C LYS A 394 -16.55 -6.52 7.59
N VAL A 395 -15.40 -6.10 8.08
CA VAL A 395 -14.80 -6.61 9.32
C VAL A 395 -15.40 -5.87 10.52
N ASP A 396 -15.81 -6.63 11.54
CA ASP A 396 -16.09 -6.09 12.87
C ASP A 396 -14.79 -6.06 13.67
N TRP A 397 -14.15 -4.90 13.74
CA TRP A 397 -12.83 -4.73 14.36
C TRP A 397 -12.84 -4.94 15.87
N ASP A 398 -13.95 -4.63 16.53
CA ASP A 398 -14.07 -4.79 17.98
C ASP A 398 -14.45 -6.23 18.38
N GLY A 399 -15.30 -6.87 17.58
CA GLY A 399 -15.82 -8.20 17.89
C GLY A 399 -15.01 -9.38 17.35
N GLN A 400 -14.10 -9.18 16.39
CA GLN A 400 -13.29 -10.26 15.83
C GLN A 400 -12.29 -10.82 16.85
N MET A 401 -12.02 -12.14 16.81
CA MET A 401 -11.02 -12.78 17.68
C MET A 401 -9.59 -12.57 17.16
N ALA A 402 -9.39 -12.85 15.87
CA ALA A 402 -8.11 -12.70 15.19
C ALA A 402 -8.35 -12.35 13.72
N TYR A 403 -7.44 -11.57 13.16
CA TYR A 403 -7.54 -11.13 11.77
C TYR A 403 -6.27 -11.46 11.01
N LEU A 404 -6.38 -12.06 9.82
CA LEU A 404 -5.22 -12.21 8.95
C LEU A 404 -4.89 -10.87 8.31
N SER A 405 -4.02 -10.16 8.97
CA SER A 405 -3.56 -8.84 8.59
C SER A 405 -2.55 -8.91 7.46
N GLY A 406 -2.52 -7.88 6.64
CA GLY A 406 -1.44 -7.60 5.73
C GLY A 406 -1.10 -6.14 5.91
N VAL A 407 -0.08 -5.87 6.68
CA VAL A 407 0.42 -4.54 6.99
C VAL A 407 1.82 -4.39 6.44
N GLY A 408 2.23 -3.18 6.19
CA GLY A 408 3.53 -2.88 5.65
C GLY A 408 4.14 -1.68 6.31
N ASN A 409 5.45 -1.73 6.43
CA ASN A 409 6.20 -0.56 6.77
C ASN A 409 6.45 0.25 5.51
N GLU A 410 6.46 1.55 5.65
CA GLU A 410 7.20 2.41 4.76
C GLU A 410 8.70 2.21 5.01
N ILE A 411 9.55 2.83 4.21
CA ILE A 411 11.00 2.62 4.34
C ILE A 411 11.49 3.09 5.70
N ASP A 412 10.99 4.24 6.21
CA ASP A 412 11.17 4.58 7.62
C ASP A 412 10.12 3.84 8.47
N PRO A 413 10.53 3.15 9.54
CA PRO A 413 9.62 2.35 10.35
C PRO A 413 8.61 3.17 11.15
N ASP A 414 8.87 4.44 11.43
CA ASP A 414 8.06 5.24 12.35
C ASP A 414 6.61 5.39 11.90
N ALA A 415 6.41 5.72 10.62
CA ALA A 415 5.09 5.96 10.05
C ALA A 415 4.11 4.78 10.26
N HIS A 416 4.65 3.56 10.30
CA HIS A 416 3.86 2.36 10.53
C HIS A 416 3.88 1.92 12.00
N THR A 417 5.07 1.77 12.61
CA THR A 417 5.20 1.14 13.93
C THR A 417 4.54 1.96 15.03
N TYR A 418 4.73 3.29 15.01
CA TYR A 418 4.11 4.17 16.00
C TYR A 418 2.59 4.14 15.91
N LYS A 419 2.05 4.18 14.68
CA LYS A 419 0.61 4.15 14.41
C LYS A 419 -0.04 2.82 14.84
N VAL A 420 0.65 1.68 14.64
CA VAL A 420 0.06 0.34 14.79
C VAL A 420 0.30 -0.26 16.19
N PHE A 421 1.45 0.03 16.80
CA PHE A 421 1.85 -0.65 18.05
C PHE A 421 1.77 0.23 19.29
N SER A 422 1.66 1.55 19.17
CA SER A 422 1.43 2.38 20.36
C SER A 422 0.02 2.18 20.91
N THR A 423 -0.14 2.27 22.22
CA THR A 423 -1.40 2.03 22.95
C THR A 423 -2.58 2.79 22.38
N ASN A 424 -2.38 4.06 22.01
CA ASN A 424 -3.41 4.92 21.42
C ASN A 424 -3.19 5.12 19.91
N GLY A 425 -2.43 4.24 19.27
CA GLY A 425 -2.16 4.31 17.84
C GLY A 425 -3.43 4.15 17.03
N ARG A 426 -3.62 5.01 16.03
CA ARG A 426 -4.82 5.03 15.21
C ARG A 426 -5.05 3.76 14.37
N GLY A 427 -3.99 3.01 14.09
CA GLY A 427 -4.01 1.71 13.41
C GLY A 427 -3.85 0.52 14.35
N ASN A 428 -4.03 0.72 15.66
CA ASN A 428 -3.93 -0.35 16.66
C ASN A 428 -5.25 -1.15 16.74
N ASP A 429 -5.63 -1.77 15.65
CA ASP A 429 -6.88 -2.56 15.53
C ASP A 429 -6.88 -3.82 16.43
N GLY A 430 -5.73 -4.19 16.99
CA GLY A 430 -5.57 -5.30 17.93
C GLY A 430 -5.73 -4.91 19.40
N HIS A 431 -5.97 -3.64 19.70
CA HIS A 431 -6.07 -3.11 21.07
C HIS A 431 -4.87 -3.50 21.97
N TYR A 432 -3.69 -3.57 21.35
CA TYR A 432 -2.45 -3.87 22.06
C TYR A 432 -2.03 -2.70 22.93
N SER A 433 -1.49 -2.98 24.12
CA SER A 433 -0.98 -1.96 25.03
C SER A 433 0.22 -2.51 25.80
N ASN A 434 1.35 -1.83 25.66
CA ASN A 434 2.56 -2.09 26.46
C ASN A 434 3.30 -0.76 26.65
N PRO A 435 3.36 -0.22 27.89
CA PRO A 435 4.02 1.07 28.16
C PRO A 435 5.49 1.13 27.74
N ARG A 436 6.22 0.00 27.74
CA ARG A 436 7.62 -0.03 27.26
C ARG A 436 7.69 0.13 25.75
N VAL A 437 6.77 -0.47 25.03
CA VAL A 437 6.65 -0.29 23.57
C VAL A 437 6.34 1.17 23.24
N ASP A 438 5.41 1.80 23.96
CA ASP A 438 5.10 3.22 23.79
C ASP A 438 6.33 4.11 24.04
N GLU A 439 7.10 3.80 25.09
CA GLU A 439 8.35 4.52 25.40
C GLU A 439 9.39 4.36 24.30
N TYR A 440 9.64 3.12 23.83
CA TYR A 440 10.64 2.85 22.79
C TYR A 440 10.27 3.51 21.45
N LEU A 441 9.02 3.44 21.04
CA LEU A 441 8.55 4.04 19.80
C LEU A 441 8.65 5.56 19.84
N LEU A 442 8.21 6.18 20.95
CA LEU A 442 8.32 7.64 21.12
C LEU A 442 9.78 8.11 21.18
N ALA A 443 10.64 7.36 21.88
CA ALA A 443 12.07 7.66 21.94
C ALA A 443 12.75 7.49 20.57
N ALA A 444 12.41 6.43 19.80
CA ALA A 444 12.91 6.20 18.46
C ALA A 444 12.51 7.30 17.47
N ARG A 445 11.27 7.80 17.55
CA ARG A 445 10.79 8.94 16.78
C ARG A 445 11.65 10.19 17.02
N ARG A 446 12.06 10.42 18.25
CA ARG A 446 12.81 11.61 18.68
C ARG A 446 14.33 11.49 18.55
N ALA A 447 14.86 10.27 18.42
CA ALA A 447 16.28 10.03 18.32
C ALA A 447 16.82 10.47 16.97
N THR A 448 17.73 11.45 16.97
CA THR A 448 18.41 11.96 15.76
C THR A 448 19.66 11.14 15.43
N ASP A 449 20.20 10.39 16.39
CA ASP A 449 21.30 9.45 16.18
C ASP A 449 20.78 8.11 15.66
N THR A 450 21.29 7.67 14.51
CA THR A 450 20.84 6.45 13.83
C THR A 450 21.10 5.19 14.67
N ALA A 451 22.23 5.11 15.38
CA ALA A 451 22.58 3.93 16.20
C ALA A 451 21.65 3.81 17.40
N GLU A 452 21.34 4.93 18.05
CA GLU A 452 20.37 4.95 19.14
C GLU A 452 18.96 4.61 18.63
N ARG A 453 18.60 5.10 17.47
CA ARG A 453 17.31 4.78 16.83
C ARG A 453 17.20 3.29 16.51
N MET A 454 18.26 2.69 15.96
CA MET A 454 18.34 1.24 15.72
C MET A 454 18.22 0.44 17.01
N ARG A 455 18.88 0.88 18.09
CA ARG A 455 18.80 0.23 19.43
C ARG A 455 17.36 0.24 19.97
N LEU A 456 16.68 1.38 19.87
CA LEU A 456 15.30 1.54 20.35
C LEU A 456 14.30 0.68 19.55
N TYR A 457 14.42 0.66 18.24
CA TYR A 457 13.61 -0.25 17.40
C TYR A 457 13.96 -1.73 17.65
N GLY A 458 15.21 -2.02 18.02
CA GLY A 458 15.60 -3.36 18.46
C GLY A 458 14.84 -3.81 19.70
N LEU A 459 14.81 -2.96 20.75
CA LEU A 459 14.06 -3.22 21.99
C LEU A 459 12.55 -3.34 21.75
N PHE A 460 11.99 -2.47 20.90
CA PHE A 460 10.60 -2.57 20.47
C PHE A 460 10.30 -3.95 19.87
N GLN A 461 11.14 -4.41 18.92
CA GLN A 461 10.93 -5.71 18.28
C GLN A 461 11.01 -6.88 19.28
N GLU A 462 11.92 -6.83 20.26
CA GLU A 462 12.00 -7.85 21.31
C GLU A 462 10.73 -7.92 22.15
N GLU A 463 10.13 -6.78 22.51
CA GLU A 463 8.90 -6.75 23.31
C GLU A 463 7.70 -7.29 22.51
N VAL A 464 7.48 -6.79 21.28
CA VAL A 464 6.30 -7.21 20.52
C VAL A 464 6.36 -8.67 20.06
N THR A 465 7.56 -9.22 19.86
CA THR A 465 7.69 -10.65 19.52
C THR A 465 7.47 -11.57 20.71
N LYS A 466 7.74 -11.11 21.95
CA LYS A 466 7.39 -11.83 23.18
C LYS A 466 5.90 -11.73 23.50
N ASP A 467 5.33 -10.55 23.33
CA ASP A 467 3.92 -10.27 23.65
C ASP A 467 2.93 -10.90 22.67
N LEU A 468 3.37 -11.13 21.42
CA LEU A 468 2.59 -11.72 20.33
C LEU A 468 1.26 -11.02 20.03
N PRO A 469 1.19 -9.67 19.97
CA PRO A 469 -0.01 -9.02 19.44
C PRO A 469 -0.21 -9.35 17.95
N TYR A 470 0.89 -9.71 17.28
CA TYR A 470 0.95 -10.23 15.92
C TYR A 470 1.76 -11.52 15.88
N ILE A 471 1.22 -12.58 15.31
CA ILE A 471 1.99 -13.77 14.97
C ILE A 471 2.40 -13.62 13.51
N TYR A 472 3.68 -13.27 13.29
CA TYR A 472 4.24 -13.00 11.96
C TYR A 472 4.33 -14.30 11.16
N ILE A 473 3.93 -14.26 9.88
CA ILE A 473 3.91 -15.42 8.98
C ILE A 473 4.93 -15.27 7.87
N CYS A 474 4.77 -14.28 7.01
CA CYS A 474 5.66 -14.07 5.87
C CYS A 474 5.68 -12.60 5.43
N TYR A 475 6.83 -12.16 4.90
CA TYR A 475 6.91 -11.01 4.02
C TYR A 475 6.54 -11.45 2.61
N ILE A 476 5.72 -10.66 1.94
CA ILE A 476 5.24 -10.97 0.58
C ILE A 476 5.99 -10.15 -0.46
N ASP A 477 6.16 -10.74 -1.65
CA ASP A 477 6.61 -10.01 -2.82
C ASP A 477 5.40 -9.65 -3.69
N PHE A 478 5.41 -8.46 -4.29
CA PHE A 478 4.42 -8.08 -5.27
C PHE A 478 4.89 -8.47 -6.66
N ILE A 479 4.04 -9.14 -7.41
CA ILE A 479 4.39 -9.59 -8.75
C ILE A 479 3.72 -8.66 -9.75
N TYR A 480 4.54 -7.87 -10.44
CA TYR A 480 4.11 -7.09 -11.59
C TYR A 480 4.46 -7.86 -12.86
N VAL A 481 3.48 -8.04 -13.72
CA VAL A 481 3.64 -8.69 -15.02
C VAL A 481 3.41 -7.67 -16.10
N THR A 482 4.36 -7.60 -17.05
CA THR A 482 4.23 -6.76 -18.24
C THR A 482 4.34 -7.59 -19.51
N ASN A 483 3.78 -7.09 -20.61
CA ASN A 483 4.21 -7.53 -21.91
C ASN A 483 5.63 -7.01 -22.23
N ALA A 484 6.29 -7.60 -23.25
CA ALA A 484 7.68 -7.33 -23.57
C ALA A 484 7.94 -5.90 -24.09
N ARG A 485 6.89 -5.17 -24.52
CA ARG A 485 7.00 -3.83 -25.07
C ARG A 485 7.17 -2.73 -24.02
N VAL A 486 6.94 -3.03 -22.73
CA VAL A 486 7.12 -2.06 -21.63
C VAL A 486 8.56 -2.10 -21.15
N HIS A 487 9.22 -0.95 -21.08
CA HIS A 487 10.61 -0.80 -20.65
C HIS A 487 10.76 0.30 -19.60
N GLY A 488 11.88 0.28 -18.86
CA GLY A 488 12.21 1.29 -17.85
C GLY A 488 11.81 0.96 -16.43
N ILE A 489 11.14 -0.18 -16.18
CA ILE A 489 10.84 -0.65 -14.82
C ILE A 489 12.13 -1.01 -14.12
N THR A 490 12.35 -0.48 -12.92
CA THR A 490 13.53 -0.78 -12.09
C THR A 490 13.26 -2.03 -11.26
N PRO A 491 13.86 -3.18 -11.57
CA PRO A 491 13.77 -4.37 -10.73
C PRO A 491 14.55 -4.17 -9.43
N ASN A 492 14.28 -4.98 -8.43
CA ASN A 492 14.99 -5.03 -7.14
C ASN A 492 14.83 -3.83 -6.21
N ARG A 493 13.98 -2.85 -6.53
CA ARG A 493 13.59 -1.81 -5.60
C ARG A 493 12.72 -2.40 -4.49
N MET A 494 12.94 -1.96 -3.24
CA MET A 494 12.01 -2.22 -2.14
C MET A 494 10.78 -1.32 -2.33
N LEU A 495 9.60 -1.93 -2.37
CA LEU A 495 8.35 -1.18 -2.42
C LEU A 495 7.84 -0.92 -1.00
N GLY A 496 7.33 0.27 -0.76
CA GLY A 496 6.57 0.61 0.42
C GLY A 496 5.21 -0.08 0.46
N TYR A 497 4.39 0.32 1.43
CA TYR A 497 3.06 -0.23 1.61
C TYR A 497 2.24 -0.15 0.32
N ARG A 498 1.60 -1.27 -0.05
CA ARG A 498 0.73 -1.41 -1.23
C ARG A 498 1.35 -1.09 -2.60
N GLY A 499 2.66 -1.10 -2.72
CA GLY A 499 3.33 -0.88 -4.01
C GLY A 499 3.80 0.56 -4.21
N ILE A 500 3.73 1.40 -3.19
CA ILE A 500 4.32 2.74 -3.22
C ILE A 500 5.79 2.63 -3.64
N GLY A 501 6.19 3.42 -4.62
CA GLY A 501 7.53 3.40 -5.21
C GLY A 501 7.65 2.59 -6.49
N PHE A 502 6.62 1.87 -6.95
CA PHE A 502 6.67 1.17 -8.23
C PHE A 502 6.77 2.15 -9.41
N PHE A 503 5.98 3.22 -9.39
CA PHE A 503 5.94 4.25 -10.45
C PHE A 503 6.95 5.39 -10.25
N TRP A 504 7.95 5.26 -9.39
CA TRP A 504 8.87 6.33 -8.98
C TRP A 504 9.63 7.01 -10.13
N ASN A 505 9.86 6.29 -11.24
CA ASN A 505 10.53 6.76 -12.45
C ASN A 505 9.68 6.57 -13.73
N VAL A 506 8.36 6.56 -13.59
CA VAL A 506 7.43 6.29 -14.70
C VAL A 506 7.58 7.28 -15.88
N ASN A 507 8.07 8.48 -15.62
CA ASN A 507 8.39 9.47 -16.67
C ASN A 507 9.51 8.99 -17.62
N GLU A 508 10.33 8.01 -17.21
CA GLU A 508 11.40 7.42 -18.00
C GLU A 508 10.95 6.16 -18.77
N TRP A 509 9.79 5.61 -18.44
CA TRP A 509 9.29 4.39 -19.06
C TRP A 509 8.93 4.61 -20.53
N THR A 510 9.10 3.55 -21.34
CA THR A 510 8.70 3.53 -22.77
C THR A 510 7.84 2.33 -23.09
N VAL A 511 7.00 2.49 -24.11
CA VAL A 511 6.19 1.42 -24.68
C VAL A 511 6.47 1.41 -26.19
N GLU A 512 6.95 0.27 -26.72
CA GLU A 512 7.27 0.06 -28.14
C GLU A 512 6.07 -0.44 -28.95
#